data_4202e3c08204e6a5b65589827da2566e
#
_entry.id   4202e3c08204e6a5b65589827da2566e
#
_cell.length_a   1.000
_cell.length_b   1.000
_cell.length_c   1.000
_cell.angle_alpha   90.00
_cell.angle_beta   90.00
_cell.angle_gamma   90.00
#
_symmetry.space_group_name_H-M   'P 1'
#
loop_
_entity.id
_entity.type
_entity.pdbx_description
1 polymer ?
#
loop_
_entity_poly.entity_id
_entity_poly.type
_entity_poly.pdbx_seq_one_letter_code
_entity_poly.pdbx_strand_id
1 'polypeptide(L)'
;MHPAASIIAFTVLSGLGYGLAAVLGLGLLDPAAIATKAAHILALGLIAGGLLSSTLHLGNPQRAWRAFSQWRSSWLSREGVLSVLAFVPLTVSAWPCVIEGRYLAPIGLAGSVLSLATVFCTSMIYASLKSVQAWHTRLTTACYLLFAAAGGALLGSALGIAGGGSAGLLLLLALVLLVAAWATKIAWLRHLDSLQPLSTPESATGLGAIGRVRLFERPHVTENYLTAEMGFRVVRKHAAKLRRLALLLGGLLPGALIFLVLAALMAGAEAGVAALLALVVAMFSHGVGMLTERWLFFAEARHTVMNYYGG
;
A
#
# COMPACT_ATOMS: atom_id res chain seq x y z
N MET A 1 -3.93 -14.58 8.50
CA MET A 1 -5.27 -13.94 8.51
C MET A 1 -5.87 -14.04 7.12
N HIS A 2 -7.20 -14.07 6.98
CA HIS A 2 -7.85 -14.17 5.66
C HIS A 2 -7.64 -12.86 4.87
N PRO A 3 -7.07 -12.91 3.67
CA PRO A 3 -6.80 -11.72 2.86
C PRO A 3 -8.05 -11.30 2.08
N ALA A 4 -8.87 -10.42 2.65
CA ALA A 4 -10.08 -9.92 1.98
C ALA A 4 -9.70 -9.11 0.74
N ALA A 5 -10.25 -9.47 -0.43
CA ALA A 5 -9.94 -8.82 -1.71
C ALA A 5 -10.23 -7.31 -1.70
N SER A 6 -11.31 -6.90 -0.98
CA SER A 6 -11.68 -5.49 -0.85
C SER A 6 -10.63 -4.67 -0.08
N ILE A 7 -10.00 -5.25 0.96
CA ILE A 7 -8.94 -4.57 1.72
C ILE A 7 -7.65 -4.50 0.90
N ILE A 8 -7.34 -5.54 0.13
CA ILE A 8 -6.19 -5.55 -0.79
C ILE A 8 -6.37 -4.47 -1.86
N ALA A 9 -7.53 -4.44 -2.52
CA ALA A 9 -7.85 -3.41 -3.51
C ALA A 9 -7.79 -2.01 -2.89
N PHE A 10 -8.38 -1.82 -1.71
CA PHE A 10 -8.31 -0.56 -0.98
C PHE A 10 -6.87 -0.09 -0.78
N THR A 11 -6.03 -0.90 -0.17
CA THR A 11 -4.67 -0.49 0.20
C THR A 11 -3.76 -0.26 -1.01
N VAL A 12 -3.98 -0.99 -2.12
CA VAL A 12 -3.21 -0.79 -3.36
C VAL A 12 -3.70 0.42 -4.14
N LEU A 13 -5.00 0.53 -4.40
CA LEU A 13 -5.55 1.64 -5.19
C LEU A 13 -5.39 2.97 -4.48
N SER A 14 -5.78 3.06 -3.19
CA SER A 14 -5.62 4.31 -2.44
C SER A 14 -4.14 4.67 -2.26
N GLY A 15 -3.26 3.69 -2.03
CA GLY A 15 -1.82 3.92 -1.93
C GLY A 15 -1.23 4.51 -3.21
N LEU A 16 -1.56 3.94 -4.38
CA LEU A 16 -1.15 4.47 -5.69
C LEU A 16 -1.76 5.86 -5.94
N GLY A 17 -3.03 6.04 -5.61
CA GLY A 17 -3.74 7.32 -5.79
C GLY A 17 -3.15 8.43 -4.93
N TYR A 18 -2.93 8.20 -3.63
CA TYR A 18 -2.29 9.17 -2.74
C TYR A 18 -0.84 9.42 -3.10
N GLY A 19 -0.10 8.39 -3.55
CA GLY A 19 1.26 8.56 -4.06
C GLY A 19 1.30 9.47 -5.29
N LEU A 20 0.41 9.25 -6.26
CA LEU A 20 0.30 10.11 -7.44
C LEU A 20 -0.15 11.52 -7.07
N ALA A 21 -1.13 11.67 -6.18
CA ALA A 21 -1.58 12.95 -5.68
C ALA A 21 -0.44 13.74 -4.98
N ALA A 22 0.42 13.04 -4.23
CA ALA A 22 1.59 13.66 -3.62
C ALA A 22 2.58 14.20 -4.67
N VAL A 23 2.83 13.44 -5.74
CA VAL A 23 3.69 13.89 -6.86
C VAL A 23 3.09 15.09 -7.60
N LEU A 24 1.79 15.05 -7.89
CA LEU A 24 1.08 16.16 -8.55
C LEU A 24 1.14 17.44 -7.71
N GLY A 25 1.00 17.30 -6.40
CA GLY A 25 1.08 18.45 -5.48
C GLY A 25 2.47 19.06 -5.33
N LEU A 26 3.54 18.40 -5.82
CA LEU A 26 4.89 18.97 -5.92
C LEU A 26 5.06 19.87 -7.18
N GLY A 27 4.11 19.84 -8.12
CA GLY A 27 4.16 20.66 -9.33
C GLY A 27 5.28 20.28 -10.31
N LEU A 28 5.69 19.02 -10.33
CA LEU A 28 6.77 18.51 -11.18
C LEU A 28 6.31 18.20 -12.62
N LEU A 29 5.02 18.26 -12.88
CA LEU A 29 4.41 18.00 -14.19
C LEU A 29 3.89 19.29 -14.79
N ASP A 30 3.94 19.42 -16.12
CA ASP A 30 3.37 20.56 -16.83
C ASP A 30 1.84 20.60 -16.63
N PRO A 31 1.28 21.62 -15.94
CA PRO A 31 -0.14 21.69 -15.66
C PRO A 31 -1.01 21.89 -16.92
N ALA A 32 -0.45 22.39 -18.00
CA ALA A 32 -1.16 22.58 -19.28
C ALA A 32 -1.33 21.27 -20.07
N ALA A 33 -0.46 20.29 -19.83
CA ALA A 33 -0.49 19.01 -20.54
C ALA A 33 -1.76 18.21 -20.21
N ILE A 34 -2.39 17.64 -21.24
CA ILE A 34 -3.58 16.78 -21.09
C ILE A 34 -3.29 15.58 -20.17
N ALA A 35 -2.09 15.02 -20.24
CA ALA A 35 -1.68 13.92 -19.37
C ALA A 35 -1.67 14.31 -17.88
N THR A 36 -1.27 15.54 -17.53
CA THR A 36 -1.31 16.05 -16.15
C THR A 36 -2.75 16.24 -15.67
N LYS A 37 -3.63 16.74 -16.53
CA LYS A 37 -5.06 16.85 -16.26
C LYS A 37 -5.67 15.47 -15.99
N ALA A 38 -5.36 14.49 -16.84
CA ALA A 38 -5.77 13.10 -16.67
C ALA A 38 -5.18 12.48 -15.37
N ALA A 39 -3.96 12.86 -14.98
CA ALA A 39 -3.32 12.41 -13.75
C ALA A 39 -4.08 12.84 -12.49
N HIS A 40 -4.61 14.06 -12.45
CA HIS A 40 -5.45 14.51 -11.33
C HIS A 40 -6.74 13.70 -11.22
N ILE A 41 -7.41 13.44 -12.35
CA ILE A 41 -8.62 12.62 -12.40
C ILE A 41 -8.31 11.18 -11.98
N LEU A 42 -7.20 10.61 -12.48
CA LEU A 42 -6.75 9.28 -12.13
C LEU A 42 -6.43 9.16 -10.64
N ALA A 43 -5.71 10.12 -10.05
CA ALA A 43 -5.39 10.12 -8.63
C ALA A 43 -6.64 10.12 -7.77
N LEU A 44 -7.58 11.05 -8.04
CA LEU A 44 -8.86 11.12 -7.32
C LEU A 44 -9.70 9.85 -7.52
N GLY A 45 -9.72 9.30 -8.74
CA GLY A 45 -10.43 8.06 -9.05
C GLY A 45 -9.85 6.84 -8.31
N LEU A 46 -8.53 6.71 -8.24
CA LEU A 46 -7.84 5.64 -7.50
C LEU A 46 -8.10 5.75 -5.98
N ILE A 47 -8.04 6.96 -5.43
CA ILE A 47 -8.34 7.21 -4.01
C ILE A 47 -9.80 6.85 -3.73
N ALA A 48 -10.74 7.40 -4.48
CA ALA A 48 -12.17 7.14 -4.30
C ALA A 48 -12.51 5.66 -4.47
N GLY A 49 -12.01 5.01 -5.53
CA GLY A 49 -12.21 3.59 -5.79
C GLY A 49 -11.64 2.70 -4.68
N GLY A 50 -10.46 3.04 -4.16
CA GLY A 50 -9.87 2.38 -3.01
C GLY A 50 -10.75 2.53 -1.76
N LEU A 51 -11.13 3.75 -1.39
CA LEU A 51 -11.98 4.01 -0.24
C LEU A 51 -13.35 3.32 -0.35
N LEU A 52 -13.98 3.35 -1.51
CA LEU A 52 -15.24 2.64 -1.76
C LEU A 52 -15.05 1.13 -1.61
N SER A 53 -13.94 0.57 -2.12
CA SER A 53 -13.62 -0.85 -1.93
C SER A 53 -13.54 -1.23 -0.45
N SER A 54 -13.03 -0.33 0.42
CA SER A 54 -12.96 -0.57 1.86
C SER A 54 -14.34 -0.71 2.52
N THR A 55 -15.38 -0.16 1.93
CA THR A 55 -16.74 -0.29 2.48
C THR A 55 -17.39 -1.65 2.19
N LEU A 56 -16.91 -2.38 1.19
CA LEU A 56 -17.51 -3.65 0.74
C LEU A 56 -17.37 -4.80 1.75
N HIS A 57 -16.45 -4.69 2.72
CA HIS A 57 -16.31 -5.71 3.77
C HIS A 57 -16.99 -5.31 5.09
N LEU A 58 -17.66 -4.16 5.15
CA LEU A 58 -18.39 -3.75 6.34
C LEU A 58 -19.68 -4.57 6.48
N GLY A 59 -19.89 -5.19 7.63
CA GLY A 59 -21.13 -5.89 7.92
C GLY A 59 -22.37 -4.97 7.94
N ASN A 60 -22.18 -3.67 8.23
CA ASN A 60 -23.23 -2.65 8.26
C ASN A 60 -22.75 -1.34 7.62
N PRO A 61 -22.68 -1.24 6.28
CA PRO A 61 -22.15 -0.08 5.58
C PRO A 61 -22.91 1.24 5.90
N GLN A 62 -24.20 1.16 6.23
CA GLN A 62 -25.01 2.33 6.63
C GLN A 62 -24.49 3.01 7.91
N ARG A 63 -23.67 2.30 8.70
CA ARG A 63 -23.06 2.82 9.94
C ARG A 63 -21.62 3.29 9.74
N ALA A 64 -21.10 3.32 8.49
CA ALA A 64 -19.71 3.69 8.18
C ALA A 64 -19.34 5.08 8.72
N TRP A 65 -20.27 6.02 8.76
CA TRP A 65 -20.07 7.36 9.33
C TRP A 65 -19.58 7.34 10.79
N ARG A 66 -19.88 6.27 11.56
CA ARG A 66 -19.37 6.11 12.94
C ARG A 66 -17.84 5.97 12.99
N ALA A 67 -17.21 5.57 11.89
CA ALA A 67 -15.76 5.51 11.80
C ALA A 67 -15.10 6.87 12.08
N PHE A 68 -15.79 8.00 11.85
CA PHE A 68 -15.26 9.34 12.12
C PHE A 68 -15.30 9.73 13.61
N SER A 69 -16.13 9.08 14.42
CA SER A 69 -16.41 9.50 15.81
C SER A 69 -15.23 9.31 16.77
N GLN A 70 -14.30 8.37 16.49
CA GLN A 70 -13.22 7.97 17.38
C GLN A 70 -11.84 8.47 16.91
N TRP A 71 -11.78 9.60 16.23
CA TRP A 71 -10.55 10.11 15.60
C TRP A 71 -9.39 10.36 16.60
N ARG A 72 -9.69 10.58 17.89
CA ARG A 72 -8.67 10.79 18.93
C ARG A 72 -7.98 9.50 19.37
N SER A 73 -8.64 8.34 19.29
CA SER A 73 -8.16 7.07 19.81
C SER A 73 -7.91 6.01 18.77
N SER A 74 -8.59 6.06 17.59
CA SER A 74 -8.54 5.03 16.55
C SER A 74 -7.79 5.50 15.30
N TRP A 75 -6.83 4.73 14.85
CA TRP A 75 -6.13 4.99 13.59
C TRP A 75 -7.03 4.87 12.36
N LEU A 76 -8.00 3.94 12.39
CA LEU A 76 -9.03 3.84 11.35
C LEU A 76 -9.87 5.11 11.25
N SER A 77 -10.26 5.69 12.39
CA SER A 77 -10.98 6.97 12.41
C SER A 77 -10.11 8.12 11.88
N ARG A 78 -8.84 8.17 12.25
CA ARG A 78 -7.91 9.20 11.75
C ARG A 78 -7.74 9.10 10.25
N GLU A 79 -7.57 7.88 9.71
CA GLU A 79 -7.52 7.65 8.28
C GLU A 79 -8.78 8.17 7.60
N GLY A 80 -9.99 7.81 8.08
CA GLY A 80 -11.25 8.27 7.52
C GLY A 80 -11.37 9.79 7.51
N VAL A 81 -11.04 10.46 8.64
CA VAL A 81 -11.05 11.93 8.73
C VAL A 81 -10.05 12.55 7.76
N LEU A 82 -8.80 12.05 7.73
CA LEU A 82 -7.77 12.58 6.84
C LEU A 82 -8.08 12.32 5.37
N SER A 83 -8.70 11.18 5.05
CA SER A 83 -9.15 10.88 3.67
C SER A 83 -10.13 11.96 3.18
N VAL A 84 -11.13 12.32 3.98
CA VAL A 84 -12.09 13.37 3.62
C VAL A 84 -11.39 14.73 3.53
N LEU A 85 -10.54 15.07 4.52
CA LEU A 85 -9.80 16.33 4.52
C LEU A 85 -8.85 16.46 3.33
N ALA A 86 -8.22 15.37 2.90
CA ALA A 86 -7.33 15.36 1.75
C ALA A 86 -8.06 15.68 0.43
N PHE A 87 -9.31 15.25 0.27
CA PHE A 87 -10.08 15.55 -0.93
C PHE A 87 -10.25 17.06 -1.16
N VAL A 88 -10.29 17.87 -0.10
CA VAL A 88 -10.45 19.33 -0.23
C VAL A 88 -9.29 19.96 -1.03
N PRO A 89 -8.03 19.93 -0.57
CA PRO A 89 -6.93 20.50 -1.34
C PRO A 89 -6.67 19.75 -2.65
N LEU A 90 -6.93 18.43 -2.72
CA LEU A 90 -6.74 17.67 -3.96
C LEU A 90 -7.73 18.11 -5.05
N THR A 91 -9.00 18.32 -4.73
CA THR A 91 -9.99 18.81 -5.70
C THR A 91 -9.79 20.29 -6.03
N VAL A 92 -9.45 21.12 -5.03
CA VAL A 92 -9.18 22.55 -5.24
C VAL A 92 -7.91 22.77 -6.09
N SER A 93 -6.89 21.88 -6.00
CA SER A 93 -5.72 21.96 -6.86
C SER A 93 -5.97 21.36 -8.25
N ALA A 94 -6.79 20.31 -8.33
CA ALA A 94 -7.14 19.67 -9.61
C ALA A 94 -7.99 20.59 -10.50
N TRP A 95 -8.91 21.36 -9.92
CA TRP A 95 -9.83 22.21 -10.68
C TRP A 95 -9.11 23.20 -11.61
N PRO A 96 -8.23 24.11 -11.14
CA PRO A 96 -7.54 25.06 -12.01
C PRO A 96 -6.54 24.36 -12.96
N CYS A 97 -5.96 23.21 -12.56
CA CYS A 97 -5.12 22.43 -13.45
C CYS A 97 -5.93 21.86 -14.63
N VAL A 98 -7.07 21.25 -14.37
CA VAL A 98 -7.89 20.60 -15.41
C VAL A 98 -8.54 21.63 -16.32
N ILE A 99 -9.05 22.74 -15.78
CA ILE A 99 -9.80 23.75 -16.56
C ILE A 99 -8.87 24.78 -17.19
N GLU A 100 -7.94 25.33 -16.39
CA GLU A 100 -7.12 26.49 -16.77
C GLU A 100 -5.67 26.12 -17.15
N GLY A 101 -5.23 24.86 -16.89
CA GLY A 101 -3.84 24.47 -17.08
C GLY A 101 -2.88 25.17 -16.11
N ARG A 102 -3.33 25.48 -14.89
CA ARG A 102 -2.59 26.26 -13.89
C ARG A 102 -2.36 25.48 -12.60
N TYR A 103 -1.14 25.54 -12.08
CA TYR A 103 -0.76 24.91 -10.82
C TYR A 103 -0.88 25.90 -9.65
N LEU A 104 -1.43 25.43 -8.51
CA LEU A 104 -1.55 26.18 -7.26
C LEU A 104 -0.64 25.58 -6.19
N ALA A 105 0.60 26.07 -6.09
CA ALA A 105 1.64 25.49 -5.23
C ALA A 105 1.23 25.28 -3.75
N PRO A 106 0.70 26.28 -3.02
CA PRO A 106 0.37 26.07 -1.60
C PRO A 106 -0.69 25.00 -1.39
N ILE A 107 -1.69 24.94 -2.27
CA ILE A 107 -2.79 23.99 -2.17
C ILE A 107 -2.33 22.60 -2.61
N GLY A 108 -1.51 22.51 -3.66
CA GLY A 108 -0.90 21.27 -4.11
C GLY A 108 -0.04 20.64 -3.01
N LEU A 109 0.83 21.43 -2.37
CA LEU A 109 1.68 20.96 -1.26
C LEU A 109 0.84 20.51 -0.05
N ALA A 110 -0.24 21.22 0.30
CA ALA A 110 -1.15 20.78 1.34
C ALA A 110 -1.80 19.43 0.98
N GLY A 111 -2.18 19.24 -0.29
CA GLY A 111 -2.67 17.96 -0.81
C GLY A 111 -1.65 16.85 -0.69
N SER A 112 -0.37 17.11 -1.03
CA SER A 112 0.74 16.14 -0.88
C SER A 112 0.91 15.70 0.57
N VAL A 113 0.96 16.66 1.50
CA VAL A 113 1.13 16.39 2.94
C VAL A 113 -0.04 15.55 3.47
N LEU A 114 -1.29 15.93 3.17
CA LEU A 114 -2.46 15.19 3.61
C LEU A 114 -2.55 13.80 2.98
N SER A 115 -2.13 13.64 1.73
CA SER A 115 -2.04 12.34 1.06
C SER A 115 -1.10 11.40 1.80
N LEU A 116 0.13 11.85 2.09
CA LEU A 116 1.11 11.04 2.83
C LEU A 116 0.68 10.80 4.27
N ALA A 117 0.05 11.78 4.93
CA ALA A 117 -0.50 11.62 6.28
C ALA A 117 -1.63 10.58 6.31
N THR A 118 -2.47 10.52 5.27
CA THR A 118 -3.51 9.48 5.15
C THR A 118 -2.89 8.09 5.01
N VAL A 119 -1.91 7.91 4.11
CA VAL A 119 -1.18 6.64 3.96
C VAL A 119 -0.48 6.24 5.27
N PHE A 120 0.09 7.20 6.00
CA PHE A 120 0.64 6.95 7.34
C PHE A 120 -0.43 6.41 8.29
N CYS A 121 -1.61 7.03 8.36
CA CYS A 121 -2.71 6.56 9.21
C CYS A 121 -3.19 5.16 8.79
N THR A 122 -3.31 4.88 7.48
CA THR A 122 -3.61 3.53 6.97
C THR A 122 -2.59 2.51 7.47
N SER A 123 -1.30 2.82 7.40
CA SER A 123 -0.24 1.93 7.89
C SER A 123 -0.33 1.68 9.41
N MET A 124 -0.69 2.71 10.17
CA MET A 124 -0.81 2.63 11.63
C MET A 124 -1.99 1.79 12.11
N ILE A 125 -3.03 1.60 11.27
CA ILE A 125 -4.09 0.63 11.57
C ILE A 125 -3.48 -0.75 11.85
N TYR A 126 -2.50 -1.16 11.05
CA TYR A 126 -1.81 -2.45 11.19
C TYR A 126 -0.64 -2.37 12.18
N ALA A 127 0.21 -1.36 12.07
CA ALA A 127 1.42 -1.23 12.89
C ALA A 127 1.14 -1.03 14.38
N SER A 128 -0.07 -0.58 14.76
CA SER A 128 -0.48 -0.45 16.15
C SER A 128 -0.99 -1.75 16.78
N LEU A 129 -1.27 -2.80 15.99
CA LEU A 129 -1.83 -4.05 16.46
C LEU A 129 -0.78 -4.96 17.10
N LYS A 130 -0.63 -4.89 18.42
CA LYS A 130 0.29 -5.74 19.19
C LYS A 130 -0.05 -7.23 19.11
N SER A 131 -1.32 -7.57 18.86
CA SER A 131 -1.80 -8.95 18.71
C SER A 131 -1.34 -9.62 17.40
N VAL A 132 -0.80 -8.85 16.45
CA VAL A 132 -0.25 -9.37 15.19
C VAL A 132 1.22 -8.92 15.09
N GLN A 133 2.14 -9.74 15.61
CA GLN A 133 3.56 -9.41 15.71
C GLN A 133 4.18 -8.97 14.37
N ALA A 134 3.81 -9.66 13.27
CA ALA A 134 4.29 -9.36 11.93
C ALA A 134 4.02 -7.92 11.50
N TRP A 135 2.91 -7.35 11.94
CA TRP A 135 2.51 -5.99 11.57
C TRP A 135 3.04 -4.94 12.55
N HIS A 136 3.23 -5.32 13.84
CA HIS A 136 3.64 -4.42 14.90
C HIS A 136 5.13 -4.06 14.82
N THR A 137 5.51 -3.34 13.76
CA THR A 137 6.88 -2.88 13.50
C THR A 137 6.86 -1.58 12.71
N ARG A 138 7.90 -0.75 12.90
CA ARG A 138 8.12 0.49 12.10
C ARG A 138 8.31 0.19 10.61
N LEU A 139 8.79 -1.01 10.26
CA LEU A 139 8.96 -1.43 8.88
C LEU A 139 7.61 -1.49 8.12
N THR A 140 6.52 -1.81 8.81
CA THR A 140 5.17 -1.78 8.22
C THR A 140 4.83 -0.39 7.71
N THR A 141 5.00 0.64 8.55
CA THR A 141 4.74 2.03 8.16
C THR A 141 5.66 2.49 7.03
N ALA A 142 6.96 2.16 7.12
CA ALA A 142 7.91 2.51 6.08
C ALA A 142 7.56 1.85 4.73
N CYS A 143 7.16 0.57 4.70
CA CYS A 143 6.71 -0.11 3.49
C CYS A 143 5.50 0.59 2.86
N TYR A 144 4.48 0.96 3.65
CA TYR A 144 3.29 1.64 3.12
C TYR A 144 3.63 2.97 2.45
N LEU A 145 4.41 3.82 3.13
CA LEU A 145 4.79 5.12 2.61
C LEU A 145 5.69 5.01 1.37
N LEU A 146 6.70 4.14 1.42
CA LEU A 146 7.65 3.97 0.31
C LEU A 146 6.98 3.37 -0.93
N PHE A 147 6.10 2.37 -0.78
CA PHE A 147 5.37 1.81 -1.93
C PHE A 147 4.39 2.81 -2.53
N ALA A 148 3.68 3.61 -1.71
CA ALA A 148 2.82 4.65 -2.20
C ALA A 148 3.62 5.72 -2.98
N ALA A 149 4.74 6.19 -2.42
CA ALA A 149 5.59 7.17 -3.06
C ALA A 149 6.24 6.64 -4.36
N ALA A 150 6.76 5.39 -4.35
CA ALA A 150 7.35 4.75 -5.53
C ALA A 150 6.33 4.56 -6.66
N GLY A 151 5.14 4.03 -6.33
CA GLY A 151 4.05 3.85 -7.29
C GLY A 151 3.56 5.19 -7.85
N GLY A 152 3.42 6.20 -6.99
CA GLY A 152 3.06 7.56 -7.40
C GLY A 152 4.11 8.21 -8.33
N ALA A 153 5.39 8.06 -8.01
CA ALA A 153 6.48 8.57 -8.84
C ALA A 153 6.56 7.84 -10.21
N LEU A 154 6.32 6.53 -10.23
CA LEU A 154 6.25 5.74 -11.47
C LEU A 154 5.09 6.19 -12.36
N LEU A 155 3.88 6.34 -11.78
CA LEU A 155 2.70 6.87 -12.46
C LEU A 155 2.96 8.28 -12.98
N GLY A 156 3.53 9.16 -12.14
CA GLY A 156 3.90 10.51 -12.50
C GLY A 156 4.93 10.58 -13.64
N SER A 157 5.91 9.65 -13.64
CA SER A 157 6.91 9.57 -14.72
C SER A 157 6.29 9.22 -16.07
N ALA A 158 5.41 8.22 -16.09
CA ALA A 158 4.72 7.81 -17.31
C ALA A 158 3.83 8.93 -17.87
N LEU A 159 3.09 9.61 -16.97
CA LEU A 159 2.21 10.73 -17.34
C LEU A 159 3.01 11.97 -17.74
N GLY A 160 4.19 12.21 -17.15
CA GLY A 160 5.11 13.28 -17.55
C GLY A 160 5.62 13.09 -18.97
N ILE A 161 6.04 11.86 -19.32
CA ILE A 161 6.46 11.52 -20.70
C ILE A 161 5.28 11.61 -21.66
N ALA A 162 4.11 11.12 -21.29
CA ALA A 162 2.90 11.22 -22.10
C ALA A 162 2.48 12.69 -22.36
N GLY A 163 2.83 13.61 -21.46
CA GLY A 163 2.63 15.05 -21.60
C GLY A 163 3.71 15.78 -22.41
N GLY A 164 4.69 15.07 -22.94
CA GLY A 164 5.80 15.66 -23.71
C GLY A 164 6.87 16.34 -22.84
N GLY A 165 6.82 16.16 -21.49
CA GLY A 165 7.80 16.72 -20.55
C GLY A 165 9.00 15.82 -20.33
N SER A 166 10.06 16.39 -19.73
CA SER A 166 11.20 15.60 -19.23
C SER A 166 10.84 14.99 -17.87
N ALA A 167 10.79 13.67 -17.79
CA ALA A 167 10.48 12.96 -16.54
C ALA A 167 11.72 12.43 -15.80
N GLY A 168 12.92 12.89 -16.15
CA GLY A 168 14.18 12.35 -15.60
C GLY A 168 14.25 12.38 -14.10
N LEU A 169 13.88 13.48 -13.44
CA LEU A 169 13.83 13.57 -11.98
C LEU A 169 12.81 12.60 -11.38
N LEU A 170 11.61 12.49 -11.97
CA LEU A 170 10.57 11.58 -11.50
C LEU A 170 10.97 10.12 -11.67
N LEU A 171 11.63 9.77 -12.80
CA LEU A 171 12.18 8.43 -13.03
C LEU A 171 13.25 8.07 -12.00
N LEU A 172 14.15 9.00 -11.71
CA LEU A 172 15.17 8.81 -10.68
C LEU A 172 14.52 8.60 -9.30
N LEU A 173 13.56 9.46 -8.93
CA LEU A 173 12.81 9.32 -7.68
C LEU A 173 12.05 7.99 -7.64
N ALA A 174 11.37 7.59 -8.72
CA ALA A 174 10.67 6.32 -8.81
C ALA A 174 11.61 5.14 -8.58
N LEU A 175 12.79 5.15 -9.22
CA LEU A 175 13.80 4.08 -9.06
C LEU A 175 14.34 4.02 -7.64
N VAL A 176 14.76 5.14 -7.07
CA VAL A 176 15.29 5.22 -5.70
C VAL A 176 14.26 4.77 -4.67
N LEU A 177 13.02 5.28 -4.78
CA LEU A 177 11.93 4.93 -3.88
C LEU A 177 11.53 3.45 -4.03
N LEU A 178 11.54 2.90 -5.25
CA LEU A 178 11.23 1.49 -5.50
C LEU A 178 12.29 0.57 -4.87
N VAL A 179 13.56 0.91 -5.02
CA VAL A 179 14.67 0.18 -4.39
C VAL A 179 14.55 0.26 -2.85
N ALA A 180 14.30 1.45 -2.31
CA ALA A 180 14.13 1.64 -0.87
C ALA A 180 12.91 0.87 -0.33
N ALA A 181 11.78 0.87 -1.07
CA ALA A 181 10.57 0.14 -0.71
C ALA A 181 10.83 -1.37 -0.62
N TRP A 182 11.48 -1.95 -1.63
CA TRP A 182 11.77 -3.38 -1.64
C TRP A 182 12.88 -3.77 -0.67
N ALA A 183 13.89 -2.94 -0.46
CA ALA A 183 14.88 -3.15 0.60
C ALA A 183 14.21 -3.19 1.99
N THR A 184 13.31 -2.25 2.26
CA THR A 184 12.50 -2.22 3.48
C THR A 184 11.59 -3.44 3.59
N LYS A 185 10.97 -3.86 2.48
CA LYS A 185 10.12 -5.07 2.46
C LYS A 185 10.93 -6.33 2.71
N ILE A 186 12.12 -6.46 2.16
CA ILE A 186 13.02 -7.59 2.44
C ILE A 186 13.42 -7.60 3.92
N ALA A 187 13.71 -6.44 4.52
CA ALA A 187 13.96 -6.33 5.95
C ALA A 187 12.72 -6.75 6.76
N TRP A 188 11.51 -6.36 6.35
CA TRP A 188 10.27 -6.79 6.97
C TRP A 188 10.06 -8.31 6.86
N LEU A 189 10.35 -8.93 5.70
CA LEU A 189 10.26 -10.38 5.52
C LEU A 189 11.26 -11.13 6.43
N ARG A 190 12.50 -10.64 6.53
CA ARG A 190 13.49 -11.19 7.45
C ARG A 190 13.04 -11.08 8.91
N HIS A 191 12.47 -9.94 9.29
CA HIS A 191 11.87 -9.77 10.60
C HIS A 191 10.73 -10.77 10.83
N LEU A 192 9.80 -10.93 9.87
CA LEU A 192 8.73 -11.91 9.93
C LEU A 192 9.25 -13.34 10.16
N ASP A 193 10.27 -13.73 9.40
CA ASP A 193 10.86 -15.09 9.47
C ASP A 193 11.64 -15.32 10.78
N SER A 194 12.05 -14.27 11.51
CA SER A 194 12.73 -14.33 12.81
C SER A 194 11.79 -14.30 14.02
N LEU A 195 10.48 -14.06 13.82
CA LEU A 195 9.53 -13.93 14.92
C LEU A 195 9.35 -15.24 15.67
N GLN A 196 9.45 -15.15 17.00
CA GLN A 196 9.05 -16.21 17.90
C GLN A 196 7.63 -15.95 18.43
N PRO A 197 6.82 -16.98 18.67
CA PRO A 197 5.50 -16.81 19.27
C PRO A 197 5.57 -16.06 20.60
N LEU A 198 4.74 -15.04 20.81
CA LEU A 198 4.66 -14.30 22.08
C LEU A 198 4.18 -15.16 23.25
N SER A 199 3.46 -16.24 22.95
CA SER A 199 2.96 -17.18 23.94
C SER A 199 2.97 -18.59 23.36
N THR A 200 3.19 -19.57 24.22
CA THR A 200 3.03 -21.00 23.92
C THR A 200 1.79 -21.53 24.65
N PRO A 201 1.28 -22.73 24.33
CA PRO A 201 0.20 -23.36 25.12
C PRO A 201 0.53 -23.42 26.62
N GLU A 202 1.79 -23.67 26.95
CA GLU A 202 2.27 -23.72 28.32
C GLU A 202 2.16 -22.37 29.03
N SER A 203 2.65 -21.28 28.39
CA SER A 203 2.58 -19.93 28.97
C SER A 203 1.16 -19.39 29.01
N ALA A 204 0.34 -19.71 27.99
CA ALA A 204 -1.03 -19.24 27.87
C ALA A 204 -1.97 -19.87 28.89
N THR A 205 -1.69 -21.11 29.31
CA THR A 205 -2.48 -21.86 30.35
C THR A 205 -1.89 -21.77 31.75
N GLY A 206 -0.63 -21.32 31.90
CA GLY A 206 0.10 -21.34 33.15
C GLY A 206 0.55 -22.72 33.58
N LEU A 207 0.36 -23.78 32.77
CA LEU A 207 0.65 -25.17 33.12
C LEU A 207 2.08 -25.59 32.77
N GLY A 208 2.91 -24.70 32.24
CA GLY A 208 4.26 -25.01 31.79
C GLY A 208 5.19 -25.54 32.91
N ALA A 209 4.96 -25.17 34.19
CA ALA A 209 5.69 -25.69 35.34
C ALA A 209 5.37 -27.17 35.66
N ILE A 210 4.22 -27.67 35.20
CA ILE A 210 3.75 -29.03 35.43
C ILE A 210 4.21 -29.97 34.32
N GLY A 211 4.31 -29.47 33.09
CA GLY A 211 4.74 -30.26 31.94
C GLY A 211 4.40 -29.64 30.59
N ARG A 212 4.61 -30.42 29.54
CA ARG A 212 4.31 -29.98 28.16
C ARG A 212 2.80 -30.00 27.92
N VAL A 213 2.25 -28.83 27.51
CA VAL A 213 0.83 -28.66 27.27
C VAL A 213 0.48 -29.00 25.82
N ARG A 214 -0.53 -29.82 25.63
CA ARG A 214 -1.11 -30.10 24.32
C ARG A 214 -2.62 -29.95 24.37
N LEU A 215 -3.19 -29.56 23.26
CA LEU A 215 -4.64 -29.50 23.12
C LEU A 215 -5.21 -30.93 23.17
N PHE A 216 -6.07 -31.22 24.15
CA PHE A 216 -6.73 -32.53 24.30
C PHE A 216 -7.84 -32.68 23.28
N GLU A 217 -8.74 -31.69 23.22
CA GLU A 217 -9.83 -31.63 22.25
C GLU A 217 -9.84 -30.26 21.61
N ARG A 218 -10.22 -30.20 20.34
CA ARG A 218 -10.41 -28.88 19.66
C ARG A 218 -11.63 -28.20 20.26
N PRO A 219 -11.57 -26.89 20.59
CA PRO A 219 -12.70 -26.14 21.15
C PRO A 219 -13.93 -26.12 20.25
N HIS A 220 -13.73 -26.32 18.94
CA HIS A 220 -14.77 -26.36 17.94
C HIS A 220 -14.48 -27.45 16.90
N VAL A 221 -15.47 -28.26 16.60
CA VAL A 221 -15.42 -29.29 15.54
C VAL A 221 -15.52 -28.65 14.14
N THR A 222 -16.30 -27.56 14.04
CA THR A 222 -16.45 -26.77 12.82
C THR A 222 -15.64 -25.47 12.92
N GLU A 223 -15.16 -24.96 11.79
CA GLU A 223 -14.52 -23.65 11.74
C GLU A 223 -15.54 -22.57 12.14
N ASN A 224 -15.17 -21.77 13.13
CA ASN A 224 -15.89 -20.57 13.49
C ASN A 224 -15.30 -19.35 12.78
N TYR A 225 -15.94 -18.20 12.88
CA TYR A 225 -15.47 -16.94 12.30
C TYR A 225 -14.00 -16.64 12.69
N LEU A 226 -13.63 -16.80 13.95
CA LEU A 226 -12.26 -16.54 14.42
C LEU A 226 -11.24 -17.49 13.81
N THR A 227 -11.54 -18.79 13.74
CA THR A 227 -10.61 -19.78 13.17
C THR A 227 -10.52 -19.67 11.65
N ALA A 228 -11.60 -19.31 10.97
CA ALA A 228 -11.61 -19.08 9.53
C ALA A 228 -10.81 -17.82 9.15
N GLU A 229 -11.03 -16.69 9.85
CA GLU A 229 -10.31 -15.45 9.54
C GLU A 229 -8.88 -15.43 10.06
N MET A 230 -8.66 -15.84 11.32
CA MET A 230 -7.35 -15.75 11.97
C MET A 230 -6.45 -16.94 11.66
N GLY A 231 -7.03 -18.10 11.30
CA GLY A 231 -6.36 -19.38 11.07
C GLY A 231 -6.05 -19.71 9.61
N PHE A 232 -6.08 -18.76 8.68
CA PHE A 232 -5.87 -19.01 7.25
C PHE A 232 -4.56 -19.74 6.96
N ARG A 233 -4.64 -20.98 6.42
CA ARG A 233 -3.50 -21.90 6.26
C ARG A 233 -2.98 -22.07 4.84
N VAL A 234 -3.76 -21.70 3.84
CA VAL A 234 -3.49 -21.98 2.40
C VAL A 234 -2.16 -21.40 1.91
N VAL A 235 -1.69 -20.34 2.53
CA VAL A 235 -0.49 -19.58 2.12
C VAL A 235 0.81 -20.34 2.30
N ARG A 236 0.94 -21.16 3.34
CA ARG A 236 2.22 -21.75 3.76
C ARG A 236 2.89 -22.57 2.65
N LYS A 237 2.09 -23.25 1.81
CA LYS A 237 2.62 -24.09 0.72
C LYS A 237 3.23 -23.30 -0.43
N HIS A 238 2.76 -22.06 -0.68
CA HIS A 238 3.15 -21.27 -1.84
C HIS A 238 3.78 -19.90 -1.51
N ALA A 239 3.96 -19.58 -0.22
CA ALA A 239 4.45 -18.28 0.24
C ALA A 239 5.77 -17.87 -0.42
N ALA A 240 6.77 -18.78 -0.44
CA ALA A 240 8.08 -18.49 -1.03
C ALA A 240 8.02 -18.20 -2.54
N LYS A 241 7.13 -18.90 -3.28
CA LYS A 241 6.92 -18.64 -4.72
C LYS A 241 6.24 -17.28 -4.92
N LEU A 242 5.22 -16.98 -4.13
CA LEU A 242 4.50 -15.71 -4.21
C LEU A 242 5.34 -14.51 -3.77
N ARG A 243 6.21 -14.65 -2.75
CA ARG A 243 7.19 -13.63 -2.34
C ARG A 243 8.14 -13.29 -3.50
N ARG A 244 8.66 -14.32 -4.23
CA ARG A 244 9.50 -14.13 -5.40
C ARG A 244 8.75 -13.46 -6.55
N LEU A 245 7.49 -13.87 -6.80
CA LEU A 245 6.65 -13.28 -7.83
C LEU A 245 6.34 -11.81 -7.53
N ALA A 246 6.01 -11.49 -6.27
CA ALA A 246 5.77 -10.11 -5.83
C ALA A 246 7.03 -9.24 -6.03
N LEU A 247 8.22 -9.74 -5.66
CA LEU A 247 9.49 -9.05 -5.88
C LEU A 247 9.81 -8.87 -7.37
N LEU A 248 9.60 -9.92 -8.17
CA LEU A 248 9.86 -9.86 -9.61
C LEU A 248 8.96 -8.84 -10.30
N LEU A 249 7.63 -8.97 -10.12
CA LEU A 249 6.65 -8.12 -10.81
C LEU A 249 6.53 -6.73 -10.16
N GLY A 250 6.63 -6.64 -8.85
CA GLY A 250 6.47 -5.37 -8.13
C GLY A 250 7.75 -4.53 -8.04
N GLY A 251 8.92 -5.15 -8.22
CA GLY A 251 10.22 -4.51 -8.00
C GLY A 251 11.20 -4.64 -9.16
N LEU A 252 11.66 -5.87 -9.45
CA LEU A 252 12.77 -6.08 -10.38
C LEU A 252 12.41 -5.68 -11.82
N LEU A 253 11.27 -6.14 -12.34
CA LEU A 253 10.85 -5.81 -13.70
C LEU A 253 10.56 -4.32 -13.87
N PRO A 254 9.71 -3.68 -13.03
CA PRO A 254 9.51 -2.24 -13.16
C PRO A 254 10.80 -1.46 -12.92
N GLY A 255 11.65 -1.86 -11.97
CA GLY A 255 12.94 -1.20 -11.73
C GLY A 255 13.88 -1.27 -12.92
N ALA A 256 13.99 -2.42 -13.59
CA ALA A 256 14.78 -2.58 -14.80
C ALA A 256 14.25 -1.69 -15.95
N LEU A 257 12.92 -1.64 -16.14
CA LEU A 257 12.32 -0.81 -17.18
C LEU A 257 12.51 0.70 -16.90
N ILE A 258 12.32 1.14 -15.65
CA ILE A 258 12.60 2.53 -15.24
C ILE A 258 14.07 2.86 -15.48
N PHE A 259 14.99 1.99 -15.08
CA PHE A 259 16.43 2.17 -15.28
C PHE A 259 16.80 2.29 -16.76
N LEU A 260 16.27 1.41 -17.61
CA LEU A 260 16.52 1.44 -19.05
C LEU A 260 16.02 2.75 -19.70
N VAL A 261 14.82 3.19 -19.34
CA VAL A 261 14.27 4.47 -19.84
C VAL A 261 15.14 5.64 -19.35
N LEU A 262 15.51 5.66 -18.06
CA LEU A 262 16.34 6.72 -17.51
C LEU A 262 17.73 6.75 -18.17
N ALA A 263 18.36 5.60 -18.36
CA ALA A 263 19.68 5.48 -19.00
C ALA A 263 19.62 5.94 -20.48
N ALA A 264 18.57 5.60 -21.21
CA ALA A 264 18.36 6.07 -22.57
C ALA A 264 18.23 7.59 -22.66
N LEU A 265 17.43 8.19 -21.76
CA LEU A 265 17.29 9.66 -21.68
C LEU A 265 18.62 10.34 -21.32
N MET A 266 19.40 9.77 -20.40
CA MET A 266 20.74 10.29 -20.05
C MET A 266 21.74 10.16 -21.21
N ALA A 267 21.58 9.19 -22.09
CA ALA A 267 22.36 9.02 -23.30
C ALA A 267 21.90 9.94 -24.46
N GLY A 268 20.92 10.81 -24.22
CA GLY A 268 20.41 11.76 -25.22
C GLY A 268 19.28 11.23 -26.10
N ALA A 269 18.70 10.07 -25.76
CA ALA A 269 17.51 9.61 -26.47
C ALA A 269 16.29 10.46 -26.12
N GLU A 270 15.39 10.66 -27.07
CA GLU A 270 14.14 11.34 -26.82
C GLU A 270 13.14 10.44 -26.05
N ALA A 271 12.31 11.08 -25.21
CA ALA A 271 11.23 10.43 -24.48
C ALA A 271 10.06 10.10 -25.43
N GLY A 272 10.23 9.10 -26.28
CA GLY A 272 9.26 8.70 -27.30
C GLY A 272 8.29 7.60 -26.84
N VAL A 273 7.54 7.07 -27.81
CA VAL A 273 6.53 6.02 -27.61
C VAL A 273 7.11 4.77 -26.94
N ALA A 274 8.34 4.39 -27.28
CA ALA A 274 9.01 3.22 -26.69
C ALA A 274 9.21 3.38 -25.17
N ALA A 275 9.65 4.57 -24.71
CA ALA A 275 9.78 4.88 -23.29
C ALA A 275 8.42 4.84 -22.58
N LEU A 276 7.38 5.41 -23.19
CA LEU A 276 6.03 5.37 -22.65
C LEU A 276 5.50 3.93 -22.52
N LEU A 277 5.66 3.10 -23.53
CA LEU A 277 5.24 1.70 -23.51
C LEU A 277 5.99 0.91 -22.43
N ALA A 278 7.30 1.12 -22.28
CA ALA A 278 8.08 0.50 -21.22
C ALA A 278 7.55 0.87 -19.82
N LEU A 279 7.22 2.14 -19.58
CA LEU A 279 6.67 2.61 -18.32
C LEU A 279 5.23 2.11 -18.09
N VAL A 280 4.41 1.99 -19.11
CA VAL A 280 3.07 1.37 -19.02
C VAL A 280 3.20 -0.09 -18.58
N VAL A 281 4.12 -0.85 -19.18
CA VAL A 281 4.40 -2.23 -18.75
C VAL A 281 4.91 -2.26 -17.32
N ALA A 282 5.82 -1.34 -16.94
CA ALA A 282 6.31 -1.21 -15.58
C ALA A 282 5.18 -0.94 -14.57
N MET A 283 4.24 -0.06 -14.89
CA MET A 283 3.07 0.28 -14.06
C MET A 283 2.16 -0.93 -13.83
N PHE A 284 1.78 -1.64 -14.91
CA PHE A 284 0.94 -2.84 -14.79
C PHE A 284 1.64 -3.94 -14.00
N SER A 285 2.92 -4.19 -14.28
CA SER A 285 3.73 -5.15 -13.54
C SER A 285 3.80 -4.78 -12.05
N HIS A 286 4.10 -3.51 -11.74
CA HIS A 286 4.13 -3.02 -10.36
C HIS A 286 2.79 -3.21 -9.67
N GLY A 287 1.68 -2.88 -10.32
CA GLY A 287 0.33 -3.04 -9.79
C GLY A 287 0.02 -4.51 -9.42
N VAL A 288 0.32 -5.45 -10.32
CA VAL A 288 0.15 -6.89 -10.05
C VAL A 288 1.06 -7.36 -8.91
N GLY A 289 2.31 -6.90 -8.90
CA GLY A 289 3.27 -7.17 -7.83
C GLY A 289 2.77 -6.65 -6.47
N MET A 290 2.19 -5.44 -6.44
CA MET A 290 1.64 -4.85 -5.21
C MET A 290 0.39 -5.57 -4.71
N LEU A 291 -0.51 -6.00 -5.60
CA LEU A 291 -1.64 -6.85 -5.22
C LEU A 291 -1.18 -8.16 -4.57
N THR A 292 -0.17 -8.80 -5.16
CA THR A 292 0.43 -10.04 -4.62
C THR A 292 1.11 -9.78 -3.28
N GLU A 293 1.83 -8.67 -3.14
CA GLU A 293 2.51 -8.27 -1.91
C GLU A 293 1.50 -7.98 -0.79
N ARG A 294 0.43 -7.23 -1.07
CA ARG A 294 -0.63 -6.96 -0.09
C ARG A 294 -1.37 -8.23 0.33
N TRP A 295 -1.65 -9.11 -0.62
CA TRP A 295 -2.23 -10.40 -0.30
C TRP A 295 -1.35 -11.19 0.69
N LEU A 296 -0.03 -11.27 0.43
CA LEU A 296 0.93 -11.92 1.32
C LEU A 296 1.01 -11.23 2.70
N PHE A 297 1.00 -9.89 2.73
CA PHE A 297 1.03 -9.13 3.98
C PHE A 297 -0.09 -9.53 4.94
N PHE A 298 -1.29 -9.79 4.42
CA PHE A 298 -2.42 -10.28 5.23
C PHE A 298 -2.32 -11.77 5.49
N ALA A 299 -2.05 -12.55 4.47
CA ALA A 299 -2.13 -14.00 4.51
C ALA A 299 -1.06 -14.66 5.39
N GLU A 300 0.14 -14.09 5.47
CA GLU A 300 1.23 -14.60 6.32
C GLU A 300 1.14 -14.14 7.78
N ALA A 301 0.32 -13.14 8.08
CA ALA A 301 0.16 -12.62 9.43
C ALA A 301 -0.58 -13.63 10.33
N ARG A 302 -0.07 -13.81 11.54
CA ARG A 302 -0.66 -14.65 12.57
C ARG A 302 -1.16 -13.79 13.72
N HIS A 303 -2.40 -13.98 14.11
CA HIS A 303 -2.95 -13.37 15.30
C HIS A 303 -2.63 -14.25 16.54
N THR A 304 -2.29 -13.64 17.66
CA THR A 304 -1.91 -14.35 18.89
C THR A 304 -3.00 -15.28 19.43
N VAL A 305 -4.28 -15.02 19.12
CA VAL A 305 -5.39 -15.90 19.50
C VAL A 305 -5.21 -17.34 19.00
N MET A 306 -4.51 -17.52 17.87
CA MET A 306 -4.26 -18.84 17.30
C MET A 306 -3.36 -19.73 18.16
N ASN A 307 -2.64 -19.17 19.15
CA ASN A 307 -1.85 -19.93 20.11
C ASN A 307 -2.73 -20.83 21.00
N TYR A 308 -4.00 -20.46 21.22
CA TYR A 308 -4.99 -21.26 21.98
C TYR A 308 -5.59 -22.40 21.16
N TYR A 309 -5.44 -22.40 19.83
CA TYR A 309 -6.02 -23.40 18.93
C TYR A 309 -4.99 -24.38 18.36
N GLY A 310 -3.78 -24.44 18.94
CA GLY A 310 -2.73 -25.38 18.56
C GLY A 310 -2.21 -25.13 17.12
N GLY A 311 -2.09 -23.85 16.74
CA GLY A 311 -1.72 -23.38 15.40
C GLY A 311 -0.27 -23.54 15.01
#